data_3542ab5dcc604a683f2ff3af130ddd9b
#
_entry.id   3542ab5dcc604a683f2ff3af130ddd9b
#
_cell.length_a   1.000
_cell.length_b   1.000
_cell.length_c   1.000
_cell.angle_alpha   90.00
_cell.angle_beta   90.00
_cell.angle_gamma   90.00
#
_symmetry.space_group_name_H-M   'P 1'
#
loop_
_entity.id
_entity.type
_entity.pdbx_description
1 polymer ?
#
loop_
_entity_poly.entity_id
_entity_poly.type
_entity_poly.pdbx_seq_one_letter_code
_entity_poly.pdbx_strand_id
1 'polypeptide(L)'
;MKNVVVVGSQWGDEGKGKIVDWLSSEADIVVRFQGGHNAGHTLVIDGTTYKLRLLPSGIVRKDKISIIGNGVVVDPWALLDEIDEIKSKGVKVSPENLIISESANLILPFHKEMDEIREDSAGKAKIGTTRRGIGPAYEDKVGRRSIRVMDLVSEKNLDHRLETVLLHHNAIRKGLGKKVYKKDKLKKDLLKIAPEILKYSKPVWKKIDEFKSQNKKILFEGAQGILLDVDNGTYPFVTSSNTVASSAATGSGCGPNSINYVLGITKAYTTRVGEGPFPTELKDKIGEELGIRGKEFGTVTSRKRRCGWFDGVLVRQTIKISGINGIALTKLDVLDDLDHVKMCIAYELDGNKIDYLPAAVDDQLKVKPIYKSFEGWKTSTEGTKNFKDLPENAKKYIRELEQFIETKVSSISTSPERNDTILIVDPFKN
;
A
#
# COMPACT_ATOMS: atom_id res chain seq x y z
N MET A 1 21.33 6.41 12.81
CA MET A 1 19.87 6.18 12.85
C MET A 1 19.45 5.50 11.57
N LYS A 2 18.46 4.61 11.60
CA LYS A 2 18.04 3.85 10.43
C LYS A 2 16.80 4.45 9.81
N ASN A 3 16.73 4.43 8.48
CA ASN A 3 15.52 4.72 7.72
C ASN A 3 14.75 3.42 7.52
N VAL A 4 13.45 3.46 7.69
CA VAL A 4 12.56 2.30 7.64
C VAL A 4 11.64 2.38 6.44
N VAL A 5 11.53 1.29 5.68
CA VAL A 5 10.49 1.13 4.66
C VAL A 5 9.44 0.16 5.19
N VAL A 6 8.18 0.55 5.10
CA VAL A 6 7.03 -0.31 5.44
C VAL A 6 6.31 -0.74 4.18
N VAL A 7 6.17 -2.05 3.99
CA VAL A 7 5.45 -2.66 2.87
C VAL A 7 4.45 -3.71 3.39
N GLY A 8 3.36 -3.92 2.65
CA GLY A 8 2.49 -5.08 2.90
C GLY A 8 3.09 -6.33 2.26
N SER A 9 3.21 -7.43 3.00
CA SER A 9 3.79 -8.68 2.49
C SER A 9 2.80 -9.59 1.76
N GLN A 10 1.53 -9.23 1.72
CA GLN A 10 0.44 -10.01 1.12
C GLN A 10 -0.26 -9.19 0.01
N TRP A 11 -1.59 -9.30 -0.13
CA TRP A 11 -2.39 -8.55 -1.12
C TRP A 11 -2.96 -7.22 -0.63
N GLY A 12 -2.30 -6.53 0.29
CA GLY A 12 -2.82 -5.32 0.92
C GLY A 12 -3.76 -5.66 2.09
N ASP A 13 -4.27 -4.61 2.74
CA ASP A 13 -5.18 -4.73 3.89
C ASP A 13 -4.63 -5.52 5.09
N GLU A 14 -3.30 -5.64 5.20
CA GLU A 14 -2.62 -6.34 6.30
C GLU A 14 -2.72 -5.60 7.66
N GLY A 15 -3.43 -4.48 7.71
CA GLY A 15 -3.49 -3.66 8.93
C GLY A 15 -2.34 -2.66 9.06
N LYS A 16 -1.76 -2.24 7.93
CA LYS A 16 -0.64 -1.28 7.90
C LYS A 16 -0.89 0.00 8.70
N GLY A 17 -2.13 0.52 8.70
CA GLY A 17 -2.47 1.79 9.33
C GLY A 17 -2.03 1.89 10.78
N LYS A 18 -2.28 0.87 11.61
CA LYS A 18 -1.87 0.83 13.03
C LYS A 18 -0.35 0.91 13.19
N ILE A 19 0.38 0.11 12.43
CA ILE A 19 1.84 0.02 12.54
C ILE A 19 2.50 1.28 11.99
N VAL A 20 2.00 1.80 10.86
CA VAL A 20 2.48 3.05 10.27
C VAL A 20 2.19 4.23 11.19
N ASP A 21 1.03 4.25 11.87
CA ASP A 21 0.72 5.26 12.87
C ASP A 21 1.73 5.26 14.02
N TRP A 22 2.05 4.09 14.57
CA TRP A 22 3.05 3.97 15.61
C TRP A 22 4.44 4.40 15.11
N LEU A 23 4.89 3.90 13.95
CA LEU A 23 6.19 4.27 13.37
C LEU A 23 6.27 5.76 13.01
N SER A 24 5.17 6.36 12.55
CA SER A 24 5.13 7.79 12.22
C SER A 24 5.31 8.69 13.45
N SER A 25 5.00 8.19 14.66
CA SER A 25 5.31 8.92 15.89
C SER A 25 6.80 8.99 16.19
N GLU A 26 7.54 7.95 15.80
CA GLU A 26 8.99 7.83 16.00
C GLU A 26 9.83 8.49 14.90
N ALA A 27 9.27 8.59 13.68
CA ALA A 27 9.93 9.20 12.53
C ALA A 27 9.88 10.74 12.61
N ASP A 28 10.89 11.41 12.04
CA ASP A 28 10.86 12.86 11.80
C ASP A 28 10.14 13.18 10.48
N ILE A 29 10.26 12.28 9.52
CA ILE A 29 9.77 12.46 8.15
C ILE A 29 9.04 11.21 7.70
N VAL A 30 7.89 11.38 7.06
CA VAL A 30 7.10 10.29 6.45
C VAL A 30 6.95 10.53 4.96
N VAL A 31 7.36 9.56 4.14
CA VAL A 31 7.40 9.66 2.69
C VAL A 31 6.48 8.63 2.05
N ARG A 32 5.45 9.07 1.32
CA ARG A 32 4.71 8.24 0.36
C ARG A 32 5.51 8.16 -0.93
N PHE A 33 5.84 6.97 -1.39
CA PHE A 33 6.74 6.80 -2.54
C PHE A 33 6.08 6.17 -3.78
N GLN A 34 4.86 5.62 -3.66
CA GLN A 34 4.14 5.00 -4.77
C GLN A 34 2.62 4.99 -4.55
N GLY A 35 1.87 4.57 -5.59
CA GLY A 35 0.41 4.55 -5.56
C GLY A 35 -0.19 5.92 -5.81
N GLY A 36 -1.39 6.12 -5.33
CA GLY A 36 -2.14 7.36 -5.42
C GLY A 36 -3.23 7.39 -4.35
N HIS A 37 -4.32 8.10 -4.61
CA HIS A 37 -5.45 8.20 -3.68
C HIS A 37 -6.40 6.98 -3.70
N ASN A 38 -5.97 5.87 -4.33
CA ASN A 38 -6.67 4.58 -4.32
C ASN A 38 -6.44 3.78 -3.03
N ALA A 39 -5.35 4.04 -2.31
CA ALA A 39 -5.11 3.47 -1.00
C ALA A 39 -5.63 4.44 0.06
N GLY A 40 -6.37 3.92 1.03
CA GLY A 40 -6.83 4.70 2.17
C GLY A 40 -6.47 3.99 3.46
N HIS A 41 -6.06 4.74 4.47
CA HIS A 41 -5.92 4.21 5.82
C HIS A 41 -6.55 5.15 6.83
N THR A 42 -7.04 4.56 7.89
CA THR A 42 -7.69 5.29 8.97
C THR A 42 -6.75 5.32 10.16
N LEU A 43 -6.56 6.51 10.70
CA LEU A 43 -5.82 6.75 11.94
C LEU A 43 -6.76 7.28 13.00
N VAL A 44 -6.58 6.86 14.25
CA VAL A 44 -7.29 7.42 15.39
C VAL A 44 -6.26 8.00 16.34
N ILE A 45 -6.29 9.32 16.51
CA ILE A 45 -5.36 10.07 17.36
C ILE A 45 -6.17 10.93 18.30
N ASP A 46 -5.99 10.76 19.59
CA ASP A 46 -6.69 11.50 20.65
C ASP A 46 -8.22 11.53 20.43
N GLY A 47 -8.79 10.37 20.08
CA GLY A 47 -10.24 10.19 19.82
C GLY A 47 -10.72 10.73 18.48
N THR A 48 -9.88 11.41 17.70
CA THR A 48 -10.22 11.94 16.38
C THR A 48 -9.85 10.95 15.27
N THR A 49 -10.80 10.66 14.40
CA THR A 49 -10.59 9.77 13.26
C THR A 49 -10.17 10.56 12.02
N TYR A 50 -9.03 10.19 11.45
CA TYR A 50 -8.50 10.72 10.20
C TYR A 50 -8.53 9.64 9.12
N LYS A 51 -9.12 9.95 7.97
CA LYS A 51 -9.16 9.05 6.80
C LYS A 51 -8.22 9.63 5.74
N LEU A 52 -6.99 9.13 5.69
CA LEU A 52 -5.98 9.58 4.73
C LEU A 52 -6.02 8.72 3.46
N ARG A 53 -5.86 9.37 2.32
CA ARG A 53 -5.88 8.75 0.99
C ARG A 53 -4.57 8.96 0.25
N LEU A 54 -4.11 10.20 0.15
CA LEU A 54 -2.90 10.61 -0.54
C LEU A 54 -1.86 11.18 0.42
N LEU A 55 -2.31 11.92 1.43
CA LEU A 55 -1.42 12.50 2.44
C LEU A 55 -0.72 11.39 3.25
N PRO A 56 0.59 11.53 3.51
CA PRO A 56 1.32 10.62 4.38
C PRO A 56 0.79 10.67 5.82
N SER A 57 0.92 9.56 6.56
CA SER A 57 0.42 9.42 7.94
C SER A 57 1.03 10.42 8.93
N GLY A 58 2.22 10.93 8.66
CA GLY A 58 2.86 11.95 9.49
C GLY A 58 2.13 13.30 9.54
N ILE A 59 1.27 13.61 8.55
CA ILE A 59 0.63 14.94 8.43
C ILE A 59 -0.25 15.30 9.63
N VAL A 60 -0.86 14.32 10.28
CA VAL A 60 -1.74 14.52 11.44
C VAL A 60 -0.98 14.64 12.77
N ARG A 61 0.34 14.62 12.72
CA ARG A 61 1.22 14.72 13.89
C ARG A 61 1.97 16.04 13.91
N LYS A 62 2.11 16.60 15.09
CA LYS A 62 2.93 17.82 15.29
C LYS A 62 4.40 17.53 14.98
N ASP A 63 5.09 18.52 14.45
CA ASP A 63 6.55 18.52 14.22
C ASP A 63 7.07 17.42 13.28
N LYS A 64 6.19 16.83 12.44
CA LYS A 64 6.56 15.88 11.41
C LYS A 64 6.48 16.51 10.03
N ILE A 65 7.37 16.07 9.14
CA ILE A 65 7.37 16.45 7.73
C ILE A 65 6.79 15.31 6.92
N SER A 66 5.82 15.61 6.07
CA SER A 66 5.15 14.68 5.19
C SER A 66 5.56 14.95 3.74
N ILE A 67 5.98 13.90 3.02
CA ILE A 67 6.47 14.02 1.65
C ILE A 67 5.67 13.12 0.72
N ILE A 68 5.19 13.68 -0.38
CA ILE A 68 4.65 12.94 -1.52
C ILE A 68 5.76 12.85 -2.57
N GLY A 69 6.32 11.67 -2.77
CA GLY A 69 7.43 11.39 -3.66
C GLY A 69 7.04 11.38 -5.15
N ASN A 70 8.06 11.37 -6.01
CA ASN A 70 7.90 11.36 -7.48
C ASN A 70 7.30 10.05 -8.01
N GLY A 71 7.31 8.97 -7.24
CA GLY A 71 6.68 7.71 -7.60
C GLY A 71 5.16 7.71 -7.44
N VAL A 72 4.60 8.67 -6.72
CA VAL A 72 3.14 8.80 -6.52
C VAL A 72 2.50 9.47 -7.74
N VAL A 73 1.30 9.02 -8.10
CA VAL A 73 0.43 9.74 -9.04
C VAL A 73 -0.60 10.54 -8.25
N VAL A 74 -0.62 11.85 -8.48
CA VAL A 74 -1.34 12.84 -7.67
C VAL A 74 -2.56 13.34 -8.41
N ASP A 75 -3.74 13.09 -7.87
CA ASP A 75 -4.94 13.82 -8.28
C ASP A 75 -4.93 15.17 -7.56
N PRO A 76 -4.70 16.29 -8.27
CA PRO A 76 -4.49 17.57 -7.59
C PRO A 76 -5.76 18.09 -6.91
N TRP A 77 -6.94 17.82 -7.45
CA TRP A 77 -8.21 18.22 -6.83
C TRP A 77 -8.50 17.38 -5.59
N ALA A 78 -8.37 16.05 -5.69
CA ALA A 78 -8.57 15.16 -4.54
C ALA A 78 -7.57 15.45 -3.40
N LEU A 79 -6.35 15.89 -3.74
CA LEU A 79 -5.36 16.29 -2.74
C LEU A 79 -5.78 17.57 -2.01
N LEU A 80 -6.26 18.58 -2.74
CA LEU A 80 -6.73 19.82 -2.12
C LEU A 80 -7.95 19.57 -1.23
N ASP A 81 -8.92 18.76 -1.69
CA ASP A 81 -10.07 18.35 -0.89
C ASP A 81 -9.64 17.63 0.41
N GLU A 82 -8.64 16.75 0.32
CA GLU A 82 -8.11 16.03 1.48
C GLU A 82 -7.37 16.97 2.44
N ILE A 83 -6.60 17.93 1.93
CA ILE A 83 -5.95 18.98 2.74
C ILE A 83 -6.99 19.80 3.50
N ASP A 84 -8.07 20.20 2.85
CA ASP A 84 -9.12 21.00 3.48
C ASP A 84 -9.91 20.17 4.52
N GLU A 85 -10.18 18.90 4.24
CA GLU A 85 -10.77 17.97 5.21
C GLU A 85 -9.91 17.84 6.48
N ILE A 86 -8.60 17.71 6.34
CA ILE A 86 -7.68 17.56 7.47
C ILE A 86 -7.54 18.87 8.25
N LYS A 87 -7.48 20.00 7.55
CA LYS A 87 -7.48 21.34 8.19
C LYS A 87 -8.75 21.60 8.98
N SER A 88 -9.91 21.19 8.49
CA SER A 88 -11.19 21.35 9.20
C SER A 88 -11.23 20.58 10.53
N LYS A 89 -10.37 19.57 10.69
CA LYS A 89 -10.17 18.81 11.94
C LYS A 89 -9.07 19.40 12.83
N GLY A 90 -8.61 20.62 12.55
CA GLY A 90 -7.63 21.35 13.37
C GLY A 90 -6.17 21.00 13.08
N VAL A 91 -5.87 20.22 12.04
CA VAL A 91 -4.49 19.90 11.67
C VAL A 91 -3.89 21.02 10.81
N LYS A 92 -2.72 21.51 11.21
CA LYS A 92 -1.97 22.48 10.40
C LYS A 92 -1.35 21.79 9.19
N VAL A 93 -1.69 22.24 7.98
CA VAL A 93 -1.04 21.83 6.73
C VAL A 93 -0.49 23.05 6.02
N SER A 94 0.81 23.08 5.83
CA SER A 94 1.54 24.24 5.29
C SER A 94 2.78 23.78 4.50
N PRO A 95 3.45 24.64 3.73
CA PRO A 95 4.69 24.31 3.02
C PRO A 95 5.87 23.89 3.91
N GLU A 96 5.77 24.11 5.23
CA GLU A 96 6.78 23.70 6.21
C GLU A 96 6.65 22.21 6.57
N ASN A 97 5.42 21.65 6.52
CA ASN A 97 5.18 20.27 6.94
C ASN A 97 4.60 19.35 5.86
N LEU A 98 4.26 19.88 4.68
CA LEU A 98 3.89 19.11 3.51
C LEU A 98 4.78 19.48 2.32
N ILE A 99 5.42 18.47 1.72
CA ILE A 99 6.25 18.62 0.52
C ILE A 99 5.71 17.68 -0.57
N ILE A 100 5.57 18.18 -1.78
CA ILE A 100 5.17 17.40 -2.96
C ILE A 100 6.33 17.44 -3.95
N SER A 101 6.71 16.28 -4.48
CA SER A 101 7.74 16.24 -5.51
C SER A 101 7.31 17.03 -6.74
N GLU A 102 8.15 17.96 -7.18
CA GLU A 102 7.98 18.67 -8.45
C GLU A 102 7.86 17.72 -9.65
N SER A 103 8.46 16.52 -9.53
CA SER A 103 8.43 15.47 -10.57
C SER A 103 7.27 14.48 -10.42
N ALA A 104 6.38 14.64 -9.45
CA ALA A 104 5.21 13.78 -9.31
C ALA A 104 4.24 13.97 -10.49
N ASN A 105 3.66 12.86 -10.97
CA ASN A 105 2.75 12.87 -12.11
C ASN A 105 1.33 13.17 -11.67
N LEU A 106 0.59 13.94 -12.47
CA LEU A 106 -0.79 14.31 -12.18
C LEU A 106 -1.78 13.31 -12.76
N ILE A 107 -2.80 12.99 -11.98
CA ILE A 107 -4.01 12.32 -12.46
C ILE A 107 -4.98 13.41 -12.95
N LEU A 108 -5.43 13.27 -14.20
CA LEU A 108 -6.31 14.20 -14.84
C LEU A 108 -7.69 13.54 -15.13
N PRO A 109 -8.75 14.30 -15.41
CA PRO A 109 -10.11 13.75 -15.57
C PRO A 109 -10.19 12.59 -16.57
N PHE A 110 -9.46 12.68 -17.69
CA PHE A 110 -9.46 11.63 -18.70
C PHE A 110 -8.84 10.30 -18.22
N HIS A 111 -7.94 10.32 -17.23
CA HIS A 111 -7.43 9.09 -16.62
C HIS A 111 -8.53 8.35 -15.85
N LYS A 112 -9.36 9.07 -15.09
CA LYS A 112 -10.48 8.48 -14.35
C LYS A 112 -11.50 7.86 -15.30
N GLU A 113 -11.90 8.61 -16.33
CA GLU A 113 -12.85 8.11 -17.33
C GLU A 113 -12.29 6.88 -18.09
N MET A 114 -11.00 6.86 -18.40
CA MET A 114 -10.37 5.72 -19.05
C MET A 114 -10.37 4.47 -18.16
N ASP A 115 -10.09 4.64 -16.86
CA ASP A 115 -10.15 3.56 -15.87
C ASP A 115 -11.58 2.99 -15.77
N GLU A 116 -12.59 3.85 -15.71
CA GLU A 116 -14.01 3.46 -15.74
C GLU A 116 -14.38 2.70 -17.02
N ILE A 117 -14.03 3.24 -18.20
CA ILE A 117 -14.34 2.61 -19.49
C ILE A 117 -13.72 1.22 -19.58
N ARG A 118 -12.45 1.08 -19.19
CA ARG A 118 -11.75 -0.21 -19.23
C ARG A 118 -12.38 -1.22 -18.29
N GLU A 119 -12.67 -0.81 -17.06
CA GLU A 119 -13.26 -1.69 -16.06
C GLU A 119 -14.69 -2.13 -16.46
N ASP A 120 -15.50 -1.22 -17.03
CA ASP A 120 -16.85 -1.54 -17.48
C ASP A 120 -16.86 -2.43 -18.73
N SER A 121 -15.86 -2.29 -19.61
CA SER A 121 -15.75 -3.07 -20.85
C SER A 121 -15.08 -4.43 -20.66
N ALA A 122 -14.43 -4.68 -19.53
CA ALA A 122 -13.60 -5.87 -19.31
C ALA A 122 -14.40 -7.17 -19.11
N GLY A 123 -15.72 -7.13 -18.87
CA GLY A 123 -16.53 -8.32 -18.66
C GLY A 123 -15.98 -9.23 -17.56
N LYS A 124 -15.58 -10.46 -17.93
CA LYS A 124 -14.95 -11.43 -16.99
C LYS A 124 -13.49 -11.11 -16.67
N ALA A 125 -12.85 -10.25 -17.44
CA ALA A 125 -11.44 -9.85 -17.23
C ALA A 125 -11.30 -8.62 -16.32
N LYS A 126 -12.32 -8.28 -15.54
CA LYS A 126 -12.27 -7.18 -14.57
C LYS A 126 -11.15 -7.41 -13.55
N ILE A 127 -10.37 -6.36 -13.32
CA ILE A 127 -9.33 -6.33 -12.28
C ILE A 127 -9.95 -5.97 -10.93
N GLY A 128 -11.04 -5.20 -10.94
CA GLY A 128 -11.68 -4.67 -9.73
C GLY A 128 -11.02 -3.37 -9.26
N THR A 129 -10.65 -2.49 -10.21
CA THR A 129 -9.99 -1.22 -9.91
C THR A 129 -10.86 -0.29 -9.05
N THR A 130 -10.24 0.72 -8.46
CA THR A 130 -10.95 1.77 -7.70
C THR A 130 -11.55 2.85 -8.59
N ARG A 131 -11.35 2.78 -9.91
CA ARG A 131 -11.82 3.75 -10.92
C ARG A 131 -11.34 5.18 -10.66
N ARG A 132 -10.13 5.32 -10.12
CA ARG A 132 -9.53 6.61 -9.76
C ARG A 132 -8.46 7.07 -10.75
N GLY A 133 -8.30 6.38 -11.87
CA GLY A 133 -7.36 6.74 -12.92
C GLY A 133 -5.90 6.45 -12.62
N ILE A 134 -5.63 5.59 -11.63
CA ILE A 134 -4.26 5.26 -11.20
C ILE A 134 -3.50 4.58 -12.35
N GLY A 135 -4.06 3.51 -12.91
CA GLY A 135 -3.46 2.75 -14.01
C GLY A 135 -3.15 3.63 -15.23
N PRO A 136 -4.15 4.33 -15.79
CA PRO A 136 -3.93 5.24 -16.92
C PRO A 136 -2.89 6.35 -16.66
N ALA A 137 -2.79 6.85 -15.41
CA ALA A 137 -1.77 7.85 -15.07
C ALA A 137 -0.35 7.26 -15.04
N TYR A 138 -0.17 6.01 -14.53
CA TYR A 138 1.11 5.29 -14.64
C TYR A 138 1.46 4.95 -16.08
N GLU A 139 0.49 4.57 -16.90
CA GLU A 139 0.67 4.33 -18.34
C GLU A 139 1.21 5.59 -19.04
N ASP A 140 0.64 6.75 -18.75
CA ASP A 140 1.14 8.02 -19.28
C ASP A 140 2.52 8.40 -18.77
N LYS A 141 2.84 8.11 -17.50
CA LYS A 141 4.17 8.28 -16.94
C LYS A 141 5.22 7.49 -17.73
N VAL A 142 4.99 6.19 -17.94
CA VAL A 142 5.90 5.32 -18.69
C VAL A 142 5.90 5.67 -20.18
N GLY A 143 4.74 6.08 -20.73
CA GLY A 143 4.58 6.60 -22.08
C GLY A 143 5.22 7.98 -22.30
N ARG A 144 5.79 8.62 -21.26
CA ARG A 144 6.50 9.91 -21.30
C ARG A 144 5.67 11.09 -21.79
N ARG A 145 4.34 11.03 -21.58
CA ARG A 145 3.38 12.07 -21.99
C ARG A 145 2.62 12.69 -20.82
N SER A 146 2.87 12.23 -19.59
CA SER A 146 2.19 12.75 -18.40
C SER A 146 2.52 14.21 -18.12
N ILE A 147 1.61 14.90 -17.44
CA ILE A 147 1.83 16.22 -16.86
C ILE A 147 2.33 16.01 -15.43
N ARG A 148 3.38 16.75 -15.05
CA ARG A 148 3.98 16.73 -13.72
C ARG A 148 3.65 18.00 -12.95
N VAL A 149 3.84 17.98 -11.63
CA VAL A 149 3.63 19.17 -10.78
C VAL A 149 4.41 20.37 -11.28
N MET A 150 5.68 20.20 -11.70
CA MET A 150 6.52 21.28 -12.23
C MET A 150 6.00 21.90 -13.53
N ASP A 151 5.19 21.18 -14.31
CA ASP A 151 4.63 21.73 -15.56
C ASP A 151 3.57 22.79 -15.30
N LEU A 152 3.04 22.87 -14.07
CA LEU A 152 2.09 23.93 -13.65
C LEU A 152 2.76 25.30 -13.46
N VAL A 153 4.09 25.38 -13.38
CA VAL A 153 4.84 26.64 -13.16
C VAL A 153 4.72 27.60 -14.35
N SER A 154 4.67 27.04 -15.58
CA SER A 154 4.67 27.80 -16.82
C SER A 154 3.46 27.49 -17.67
N GLU A 155 2.60 28.48 -17.90
CA GLU A 155 1.44 28.33 -18.78
C GLU A 155 1.83 27.83 -20.18
N LYS A 156 2.92 28.37 -20.74
CA LYS A 156 3.44 27.96 -22.04
C LYS A 156 3.86 26.50 -22.06
N ASN A 157 4.55 26.02 -21.04
CA ASN A 157 4.97 24.64 -20.91
C ASN A 157 3.75 23.71 -20.72
N LEU A 158 2.83 24.11 -19.86
CA LEU A 158 1.60 23.37 -19.61
C LEU A 158 0.76 23.23 -20.90
N ASP A 159 0.68 24.29 -21.71
CA ASP A 159 -0.04 24.27 -22.99
C ASP A 159 0.53 23.21 -23.96
N HIS A 160 1.87 23.19 -24.11
CA HIS A 160 2.54 22.20 -24.95
C HIS A 160 2.38 20.76 -24.41
N ARG A 161 2.49 20.57 -23.10
CA ARG A 161 2.28 19.25 -22.49
C ARG A 161 0.85 18.75 -22.66
N LEU A 162 -0.14 19.65 -22.50
CA LEU A 162 -1.54 19.32 -22.76
C LEU A 162 -1.80 18.93 -24.21
N GLU A 163 -1.18 19.57 -25.18
CA GLU A 163 -1.23 19.16 -26.58
C GLU A 163 -0.79 17.70 -26.77
N THR A 164 0.38 17.37 -26.22
CA THR A 164 0.96 16.03 -26.37
C THR A 164 0.07 14.94 -25.73
N VAL A 165 -0.39 15.15 -24.50
CA VAL A 165 -1.21 14.15 -23.80
C VAL A 165 -2.61 14.02 -24.42
N LEU A 166 -3.21 15.13 -24.83
CA LEU A 166 -4.54 15.14 -25.43
C LEU A 166 -4.55 14.58 -26.86
N LEU A 167 -3.45 14.68 -27.60
CA LEU A 167 -3.32 13.98 -28.89
C LEU A 167 -3.60 12.49 -28.73
N HIS A 168 -2.98 11.85 -27.75
CA HIS A 168 -3.16 10.44 -27.45
C HIS A 168 -4.58 10.13 -26.94
N HIS A 169 -5.00 10.79 -25.86
CA HIS A 169 -6.30 10.50 -25.23
C HIS A 169 -7.48 10.86 -26.12
N ASN A 170 -7.42 11.93 -26.90
CA ASN A 170 -8.49 12.30 -27.83
C ASN A 170 -8.57 11.37 -29.04
N ALA A 171 -7.46 10.78 -29.50
CA ALA A 171 -7.50 9.74 -30.53
C ALA A 171 -8.27 8.49 -30.05
N ILE A 172 -7.97 8.03 -28.83
CA ILE A 172 -8.68 6.89 -28.20
C ILE A 172 -10.16 7.23 -28.01
N ARG A 173 -10.48 8.41 -27.48
CA ARG A 173 -11.86 8.85 -27.26
C ARG A 173 -12.67 8.91 -28.54
N LYS A 174 -12.09 9.42 -29.62
CA LYS A 174 -12.74 9.40 -30.95
C LYS A 174 -13.06 7.97 -31.40
N GLY A 175 -12.10 7.05 -31.26
CA GLY A 175 -12.29 5.62 -31.57
C GLY A 175 -13.40 4.97 -30.75
N LEU A 176 -13.62 5.43 -29.50
CA LEU A 176 -14.68 4.97 -28.61
C LEU A 176 -16.00 5.75 -28.73
N GLY A 177 -16.14 6.66 -29.74
CA GLY A 177 -17.31 7.50 -29.88
C GLY A 177 -17.57 8.49 -28.76
N LYS A 178 -16.54 8.84 -27.98
CA LYS A 178 -16.63 9.79 -26.86
C LYS A 178 -16.24 11.20 -27.26
N LYS A 179 -16.82 12.20 -26.58
CA LYS A 179 -16.44 13.60 -26.78
C LYS A 179 -14.96 13.82 -26.43
N VAL A 180 -14.24 14.57 -27.25
CA VAL A 180 -12.85 14.96 -27.01
C VAL A 180 -12.73 15.98 -25.88
N TYR A 181 -11.62 15.96 -25.18
CA TYR A 181 -11.28 17.01 -24.20
C TYR A 181 -10.83 18.28 -24.94
N LYS A 182 -11.35 19.41 -24.48
CA LYS A 182 -10.90 20.73 -24.96
C LYS A 182 -9.69 21.17 -24.14
N LYS A 183 -8.57 21.42 -24.81
CA LYS A 183 -7.30 21.83 -24.17
C LYS A 183 -7.46 23.04 -23.29
N ASP A 184 -8.10 24.11 -23.80
CA ASP A 184 -8.22 25.40 -23.09
C ASP A 184 -9.01 25.29 -21.80
N LYS A 185 -10.07 24.44 -21.77
CA LYS A 185 -10.83 24.21 -20.54
C LYS A 185 -9.95 23.53 -19.49
N LEU A 186 -9.26 22.45 -19.85
CA LEU A 186 -8.42 21.71 -18.92
C LEU A 186 -7.24 22.56 -18.46
N LYS A 187 -6.64 23.36 -19.36
CA LYS A 187 -5.59 24.32 -19.00
C LYS A 187 -6.08 25.33 -17.97
N LYS A 188 -7.25 25.92 -18.20
CA LYS A 188 -7.86 26.88 -17.26
C LYS A 188 -8.11 26.25 -15.89
N ASP A 189 -8.65 25.03 -15.85
CA ASP A 189 -8.93 24.30 -14.60
C ASP A 189 -7.64 24.01 -13.82
N LEU A 190 -6.56 23.63 -14.52
CA LEU A 190 -5.24 23.37 -13.91
C LEU A 190 -4.58 24.66 -13.42
N LEU A 191 -4.60 25.74 -14.20
CA LEU A 191 -4.02 27.04 -13.80
C LEU A 191 -4.72 27.62 -12.58
N LYS A 192 -6.02 27.36 -12.42
CA LYS A 192 -6.77 27.82 -11.24
C LYS A 192 -6.25 27.19 -9.93
N ILE A 193 -5.85 25.91 -9.96
CA ILE A 193 -5.37 25.20 -8.77
C ILE A 193 -3.84 25.23 -8.63
N ALA A 194 -3.12 25.63 -9.68
CA ALA A 194 -1.66 25.62 -9.71
C ALA A 194 -1.01 26.33 -8.51
N PRO A 195 -1.42 27.55 -8.09
CA PRO A 195 -0.82 28.23 -6.94
C PRO A 195 -0.94 27.42 -5.66
N GLU A 196 -2.09 26.73 -5.45
CA GLU A 196 -2.35 25.94 -4.25
C GLU A 196 -1.51 24.64 -4.18
N ILE A 197 -1.15 24.08 -5.32
CA ILE A 197 -0.29 22.89 -5.41
C ILE A 197 1.19 23.30 -5.37
N LEU A 198 1.57 24.31 -6.13
CA LEU A 198 2.97 24.72 -6.31
C LEU A 198 3.61 25.22 -5.02
N LYS A 199 2.86 25.79 -4.08
CA LYS A 199 3.40 26.20 -2.78
C LYS A 199 4.05 25.03 -2.00
N TYR A 200 3.60 23.79 -2.23
CA TYR A 200 4.18 22.60 -1.62
C TYR A 200 5.29 21.95 -2.45
N SER A 201 5.47 22.38 -3.71
CA SER A 201 6.39 21.76 -4.66
C SER A 201 7.85 22.00 -4.30
N LYS A 202 8.64 20.92 -4.20
CA LYS A 202 10.09 20.95 -3.92
C LYS A 202 10.82 19.83 -4.66
N PRO A 203 12.14 19.96 -4.90
CA PRO A 203 12.99 18.86 -5.36
C PRO A 203 13.19 17.84 -4.22
N VAL A 204 12.31 16.83 -4.15
CA VAL A 204 12.24 15.87 -3.03
C VAL A 204 13.56 15.12 -2.84
N TRP A 205 14.26 14.71 -3.92
CA TRP A 205 15.56 14.05 -3.80
C TRP A 205 16.58 14.86 -2.98
N LYS A 206 16.61 16.19 -3.21
CA LYS A 206 17.48 17.11 -2.49
C LYS A 206 17.05 17.25 -1.03
N LYS A 207 15.73 17.35 -0.78
CA LYS A 207 15.20 17.44 0.59
C LYS A 207 15.50 16.19 1.41
N ILE A 208 15.37 15.00 0.82
CA ILE A 208 15.71 13.75 1.51
C ILE A 208 17.20 13.71 1.83
N ASP A 209 18.07 14.15 0.92
CA ASP A 209 19.52 14.21 1.16
C ASP A 209 19.87 15.20 2.29
N GLU A 210 19.25 16.38 2.30
CA GLU A 210 19.38 17.36 3.40
C GLU A 210 18.94 16.76 4.75
N PHE A 211 17.84 16.03 4.80
CA PHE A 211 17.35 15.39 6.03
C PHE A 211 18.26 14.24 6.50
N LYS A 212 18.81 13.47 5.58
CA LYS A 212 19.79 12.44 5.91
C LYS A 212 21.07 13.04 6.52
N SER A 213 21.57 14.15 5.95
CA SER A 213 22.75 14.84 6.50
C SER A 213 22.51 15.40 7.90
N GLN A 214 21.24 15.69 8.23
CA GLN A 214 20.80 16.11 9.57
C GLN A 214 20.50 14.91 10.50
N ASN A 215 20.78 13.67 10.09
CA ASN A 215 20.48 12.45 10.86
C ASN A 215 18.99 12.31 11.23
N LYS A 216 18.07 12.79 10.38
CA LYS A 216 16.63 12.63 10.58
C LYS A 216 16.19 11.20 10.29
N LYS A 217 15.25 10.69 11.10
CA LYS A 217 14.61 9.38 10.90
C LYS A 217 13.56 9.49 9.81
N ILE A 218 13.71 8.71 8.73
CA ILE A 218 12.78 8.70 7.61
C ILE A 218 12.00 7.39 7.61
N LEU A 219 10.68 7.50 7.57
CA LEU A 219 9.75 6.41 7.34
C LEU A 219 9.24 6.49 5.90
N PHE A 220 9.54 5.49 5.09
CA PHE A 220 8.95 5.32 3.77
C PHE A 220 7.69 4.46 3.89
N GLU A 221 6.55 5.07 3.64
CA GLU A 221 5.23 4.46 3.77
C GLU A 221 4.74 3.91 2.44
N GLY A 222 4.73 2.58 2.30
CA GLY A 222 4.18 1.88 1.15
C GLY A 222 2.67 1.78 1.20
N ALA A 223 2.06 1.68 0.03
CA ALA A 223 0.64 1.40 -0.16
C ALA A 223 0.47 0.02 -0.81
N GLN A 224 -0.73 -0.55 -0.74
CA GLN A 224 -1.08 -1.90 -1.21
C GLN A 224 -0.22 -3.00 -0.54
N GLY A 225 0.12 -4.04 -1.26
CA GLY A 225 0.97 -5.15 -0.79
C GLY A 225 1.81 -5.70 -1.95
N ILE A 226 2.89 -6.43 -1.63
CA ILE A 226 3.87 -6.92 -2.61
C ILE A 226 3.22 -7.87 -3.64
N LEU A 227 2.23 -8.66 -3.25
CA LEU A 227 1.50 -9.53 -4.19
C LEU A 227 0.60 -8.75 -5.18
N LEU A 228 0.47 -7.44 -5.00
CA LEU A 228 -0.15 -6.51 -5.94
C LEU A 228 0.88 -5.69 -6.74
N ASP A 229 2.18 -5.98 -6.62
CA ASP A 229 3.24 -5.31 -7.41
C ASP A 229 3.07 -5.60 -8.89
N VAL A 230 3.25 -4.58 -9.74
CA VAL A 230 3.02 -4.71 -11.19
C VAL A 230 3.95 -5.70 -11.86
N ASP A 231 5.17 -5.89 -11.34
CA ASP A 231 6.18 -6.80 -11.89
C ASP A 231 6.26 -8.14 -11.15
N ASN A 232 6.09 -8.12 -9.82
CA ASN A 232 6.34 -9.27 -8.95
C ASN A 232 5.07 -9.87 -8.34
N GLY A 233 3.92 -9.26 -8.58
CA GLY A 233 2.63 -9.70 -8.04
C GLY A 233 1.91 -10.73 -8.90
N THR A 234 0.66 -11.00 -8.56
CA THR A 234 -0.22 -11.95 -9.28
C THR A 234 -0.83 -11.30 -10.51
N TYR A 235 0.01 -10.92 -11.48
CA TYR A 235 -0.40 -10.28 -12.74
C TYR A 235 -1.42 -11.15 -13.51
N PRO A 236 -2.49 -10.57 -14.12
CA PRO A 236 -2.79 -9.13 -14.24
C PRO A 236 -3.56 -8.53 -13.04
N PHE A 237 -3.86 -9.30 -12.00
CA PHE A 237 -4.63 -8.88 -10.84
C PHE A 237 -3.76 -8.15 -9.83
N VAL A 238 -3.20 -7.01 -10.24
CA VAL A 238 -2.21 -6.20 -9.52
C VAL A 238 -2.57 -4.71 -9.58
N THR A 239 -1.87 -3.88 -8.81
CA THR A 239 -1.88 -2.43 -9.00
C THR A 239 -0.89 -2.03 -10.10
N SER A 240 -0.97 -0.80 -10.58
CA SER A 240 -0.10 -0.31 -11.67
C SER A 240 1.22 0.30 -11.17
N SER A 241 1.57 0.09 -9.92
CA SER A 241 2.81 0.59 -9.34
C SER A 241 3.65 -0.54 -8.75
N ASN A 242 4.96 -0.30 -8.61
CA ASN A 242 5.83 -1.17 -7.84
C ASN A 242 5.61 -0.94 -6.34
N THR A 243 5.23 -2.01 -5.62
CA THR A 243 4.93 -2.00 -4.20
C THR A 243 6.03 -2.61 -3.34
N VAL A 244 7.09 -3.13 -3.97
CA VAL A 244 8.29 -3.67 -3.31
C VAL A 244 9.09 -2.56 -2.62
N ALA A 245 9.87 -2.90 -1.60
CA ALA A 245 10.60 -1.90 -0.82
C ALA A 245 11.65 -1.11 -1.63
N SER A 246 12.26 -1.72 -2.65
CA SER A 246 13.22 -1.05 -3.53
C SER A 246 12.63 0.16 -4.26
N SER A 247 11.31 0.17 -4.49
CA SER A 247 10.62 1.31 -5.12
C SER A 247 10.56 2.56 -4.23
N ALA A 248 10.84 2.43 -2.92
CA ALA A 248 11.01 3.60 -2.05
C ALA A 248 12.17 4.48 -2.51
N ALA A 249 13.26 3.90 -2.96
CA ALA A 249 14.40 4.64 -3.48
C ALA A 249 14.05 5.40 -4.78
N THR A 250 13.50 4.71 -5.77
CA THR A 250 13.14 5.33 -7.07
C THR A 250 11.97 6.29 -6.93
N GLY A 251 10.98 5.96 -6.09
CA GLY A 251 9.77 6.76 -5.90
C GLY A 251 9.93 8.01 -5.04
N SER A 252 11.06 8.14 -4.35
CA SER A 252 11.42 9.32 -3.57
C SER A 252 12.71 10.01 -4.07
N GLY A 253 13.40 9.41 -5.05
CA GLY A 253 14.63 9.97 -5.64
C GLY A 253 15.84 9.87 -4.73
N CYS A 254 15.90 8.90 -3.81
CA CYS A 254 17.08 8.64 -3.00
C CYS A 254 17.84 7.39 -3.49
N GLY A 255 19.08 7.24 -3.06
CA GLY A 255 19.87 6.04 -3.38
C GLY A 255 19.35 4.80 -2.59
N PRO A 256 19.52 3.58 -3.12
CA PRO A 256 19.04 2.36 -2.46
C PRO A 256 19.66 2.13 -1.08
N ASN A 257 20.88 2.61 -0.85
CA ASN A 257 21.56 2.58 0.46
C ASN A 257 20.92 3.50 1.52
N SER A 258 19.91 4.28 1.14
CA SER A 258 19.10 5.07 2.09
C SER A 258 18.07 4.21 2.83
N ILE A 259 17.84 2.97 2.39
CA ILE A 259 16.95 2.01 3.01
C ILE A 259 17.78 1.14 3.94
N ASN A 260 17.55 1.24 5.24
CA ASN A 260 18.33 0.51 6.24
C ASN A 260 17.57 -0.68 6.83
N TYR A 261 16.25 -0.58 6.91
CA TYR A 261 15.38 -1.65 7.43
C TYR A 261 14.08 -1.72 6.64
N VAL A 262 13.70 -2.91 6.24
CA VAL A 262 12.42 -3.16 5.57
C VAL A 262 11.53 -3.95 6.50
N LEU A 263 10.41 -3.35 6.89
CA LEU A 263 9.38 -3.98 7.73
C LEU A 263 8.22 -4.45 6.85
N GLY A 264 8.00 -5.76 6.81
CA GLY A 264 6.85 -6.36 6.15
C GLY A 264 5.64 -6.43 7.08
N ILE A 265 4.53 -5.83 6.72
CA ILE A 265 3.29 -6.01 7.49
C ILE A 265 2.59 -7.26 6.98
N THR A 266 2.34 -8.18 7.88
CA THR A 266 1.86 -9.53 7.57
C THR A 266 0.69 -9.88 8.48
N LYS A 267 -0.45 -10.21 7.91
CA LYS A 267 -1.60 -10.70 8.69
C LYS A 267 -1.39 -12.18 9.08
N ALA A 268 -1.81 -12.57 10.26
CA ALA A 268 -1.68 -13.95 10.76
C ALA A 268 -2.51 -14.99 9.95
N TYR A 269 -3.33 -14.51 9.04
CA TYR A 269 -4.04 -15.26 7.99
C TYR A 269 -3.97 -14.47 6.69
N THR A 270 -4.59 -14.94 5.61
CA THR A 270 -4.50 -14.26 4.32
C THR A 270 -5.85 -13.67 3.93
N THR A 271 -5.82 -12.46 3.35
CA THR A 271 -7.03 -11.85 2.77
C THR A 271 -6.73 -11.29 1.39
N ARG A 272 -7.74 -11.27 0.53
CA ARG A 272 -7.66 -10.66 -0.80
C ARG A 272 -8.95 -9.91 -1.13
N VAL A 273 -8.82 -8.75 -1.74
CA VAL A 273 -9.93 -8.01 -2.36
C VAL A 273 -9.88 -8.22 -3.87
N GLY A 274 -11.05 -8.37 -4.50
CA GLY A 274 -11.14 -8.52 -5.95
C GLY A 274 -10.86 -9.92 -6.47
N GLU A 275 -10.66 -9.97 -7.78
CA GLU A 275 -10.47 -11.22 -8.51
C GLU A 275 -9.02 -11.70 -8.45
N GLY A 276 -8.76 -12.83 -9.08
CA GLY A 276 -7.43 -13.42 -9.20
C GLY A 276 -7.16 -14.58 -8.25
N PRO A 277 -5.99 -15.22 -8.40
CA PRO A 277 -5.64 -16.44 -7.67
C PRO A 277 -5.52 -16.20 -6.17
N PHE A 278 -5.96 -17.17 -5.40
CA PHE A 278 -5.86 -17.19 -3.95
C PHE A 278 -5.73 -18.65 -3.47
N PRO A 279 -4.52 -19.22 -3.48
CA PRO A 279 -4.33 -20.65 -3.24
C PRO A 279 -4.89 -21.17 -1.92
N THR A 280 -4.81 -20.36 -0.85
CA THR A 280 -5.24 -20.74 0.50
C THR A 280 -6.65 -20.27 0.85
N GLU A 281 -7.44 -19.82 -0.13
CA GLU A 281 -8.82 -19.32 0.09
C GLU A 281 -9.70 -20.39 0.75
N LEU A 282 -10.47 -19.96 1.75
CA LEU A 282 -11.45 -20.78 2.45
C LEU A 282 -12.88 -20.32 2.09
N LYS A 283 -13.65 -21.26 1.52
CA LYS A 283 -15.06 -21.04 1.17
C LYS A 283 -16.03 -21.78 2.11
N ASP A 284 -15.54 -22.07 3.31
CA ASP A 284 -16.23 -22.79 4.36
C ASP A 284 -16.53 -21.90 5.58
N LYS A 285 -17.07 -22.52 6.65
CA LYS A 285 -17.38 -21.82 7.90
C LYS A 285 -16.17 -21.12 8.53
N ILE A 286 -14.97 -21.70 8.40
CA ILE A 286 -13.75 -21.11 8.96
C ILE A 286 -13.43 -19.81 8.20
N GLY A 287 -13.53 -19.81 6.87
CA GLY A 287 -13.35 -18.59 6.08
C GLY A 287 -14.35 -17.49 6.41
N GLU A 288 -15.60 -17.86 6.68
CA GLU A 288 -16.64 -16.92 7.14
C GLU A 288 -16.30 -16.36 8.53
N GLU A 289 -15.87 -17.22 9.45
CA GLU A 289 -15.50 -16.83 10.81
C GLU A 289 -14.31 -15.89 10.84
N LEU A 290 -13.24 -16.15 10.07
CA LEU A 290 -12.12 -15.24 9.89
C LEU A 290 -12.60 -13.87 9.36
N GLY A 291 -13.53 -13.86 8.40
CA GLY A 291 -14.11 -12.65 7.84
C GLY A 291 -14.87 -11.81 8.87
N ILE A 292 -15.67 -12.46 9.73
CA ILE A 292 -16.48 -11.80 10.76
C ILE A 292 -15.57 -11.28 11.88
N ARG A 293 -14.76 -12.16 12.49
CA ARG A 293 -13.85 -11.80 13.61
C ARG A 293 -12.85 -10.73 13.17
N GLY A 294 -12.29 -10.90 11.99
CA GLY A 294 -11.32 -9.96 11.41
C GLY A 294 -11.94 -8.66 10.90
N LYS A 295 -13.27 -8.53 10.91
CA LYS A 295 -14.00 -7.38 10.32
C LYS A 295 -13.51 -7.10 8.89
N GLU A 296 -13.43 -8.17 8.08
CA GLU A 296 -12.82 -8.12 6.75
C GLU A 296 -13.77 -7.54 5.70
N PHE A 297 -14.03 -6.24 5.84
CA PHE A 297 -14.82 -5.44 4.92
C PHE A 297 -14.01 -4.23 4.47
N GLY A 298 -14.13 -3.85 3.20
CA GLY A 298 -13.44 -2.69 2.65
C GLY A 298 -13.92 -1.40 3.29
N THR A 299 -13.01 -0.60 3.82
CA THR A 299 -13.31 0.66 4.53
C THR A 299 -14.03 1.69 3.64
N VAL A 300 -13.77 1.66 2.33
CA VAL A 300 -14.32 2.61 1.36
C VAL A 300 -15.50 2.01 0.58
N THR A 301 -15.44 0.72 0.25
CA THR A 301 -16.40 0.06 -0.64
C THR A 301 -17.35 -0.87 0.08
N SER A 302 -17.18 -1.10 1.38
CA SER A 302 -17.89 -2.12 2.18
C SER A 302 -17.86 -3.53 1.56
N ARG A 303 -16.95 -3.76 0.58
CA ARG A 303 -16.81 -5.05 -0.11
C ARG A 303 -16.20 -6.07 0.85
N LYS A 304 -16.80 -7.26 0.95
CA LYS A 304 -16.27 -8.38 1.74
C LYS A 304 -14.94 -8.83 1.13
N ARG A 305 -13.92 -9.00 1.99
CA ARG A 305 -12.64 -9.60 1.61
C ARG A 305 -12.75 -11.11 1.61
N ARG A 306 -12.13 -11.76 0.66
CA ARG A 306 -11.88 -13.21 0.64
C ARG A 306 -10.89 -13.53 1.75
N CYS A 307 -11.10 -14.61 2.50
CA CYS A 307 -10.24 -15.01 3.61
C CYS A 307 -9.67 -16.41 3.37
N GLY A 308 -8.48 -16.67 3.90
CA GLY A 308 -7.82 -17.96 3.79
C GLY A 308 -6.75 -18.16 4.86
N TRP A 309 -6.22 -19.37 4.97
CA TRP A 309 -5.12 -19.67 5.86
C TRP A 309 -3.87 -18.88 5.51
N PHE A 310 -2.97 -18.74 6.49
CA PHE A 310 -1.68 -18.10 6.27
C PHE A 310 -0.91 -18.82 5.15
N ASP A 311 -0.52 -18.07 4.12
CA ASP A 311 0.25 -18.59 3.01
C ASP A 311 1.74 -18.31 3.23
N GLY A 312 2.41 -19.28 3.86
CA GLY A 312 3.82 -19.18 4.18
C GLY A 312 4.70 -19.14 2.92
N VAL A 313 4.30 -19.84 1.85
CA VAL A 313 5.04 -19.86 0.58
C VAL A 313 5.08 -18.46 -0.02
N LEU A 314 3.92 -17.81 -0.14
CA LEU A 314 3.83 -16.45 -0.68
C LEU A 314 4.55 -15.42 0.19
N VAL A 315 4.38 -15.49 1.51
CA VAL A 315 5.06 -14.58 2.43
C VAL A 315 6.58 -14.74 2.35
N ARG A 316 7.09 -15.97 2.33
CA ARG A 316 8.53 -16.23 2.14
C ARG A 316 9.04 -15.69 0.79
N GLN A 317 8.27 -15.86 -0.28
CA GLN A 317 8.59 -15.32 -1.59
C GLN A 317 8.66 -13.77 -1.55
N THR A 318 7.68 -13.10 -0.95
CA THR A 318 7.67 -11.64 -0.87
C THR A 318 8.77 -11.08 0.03
N ILE A 319 9.15 -11.81 1.08
CA ILE A 319 10.30 -11.48 1.92
C ILE A 319 11.58 -11.44 1.09
N LYS A 320 11.83 -12.45 0.27
CA LYS A 320 13.02 -12.54 -0.58
C LYS A 320 13.03 -11.48 -1.67
N ILE A 321 11.89 -11.25 -2.35
CA ILE A 321 11.75 -10.24 -3.41
C ILE A 321 11.98 -8.83 -2.88
N SER A 322 11.48 -8.53 -1.70
CA SER A 322 11.49 -7.16 -1.14
C SER A 322 12.61 -6.90 -0.13
N GLY A 323 13.39 -7.92 0.23
CA GLY A 323 14.47 -7.81 1.21
C GLY A 323 13.94 -7.45 2.61
N ILE A 324 12.83 -8.07 3.04
CA ILE A 324 12.22 -7.80 4.34
C ILE A 324 13.12 -8.30 5.47
N ASN A 325 13.50 -7.43 6.37
CA ASN A 325 14.36 -7.72 7.53
C ASN A 325 13.59 -8.27 8.73
N GLY A 326 12.32 -7.93 8.84
CA GLY A 326 11.42 -8.41 9.89
C GLY A 326 9.97 -8.16 9.54
N ILE A 327 9.06 -8.88 10.17
CA ILE A 327 7.62 -8.71 9.95
C ILE A 327 6.91 -8.14 11.18
N ALA A 328 5.90 -7.32 10.96
CA ALA A 328 4.89 -7.00 11.95
C ALA A 328 3.69 -7.91 11.70
N LEU A 329 3.52 -8.90 12.59
CA LEU A 329 2.41 -9.85 12.52
C LEU A 329 1.15 -9.20 13.09
N THR A 330 0.11 -9.08 12.29
CA THR A 330 -1.14 -8.42 12.67
C THR A 330 -2.28 -9.40 12.82
N LYS A 331 -3.27 -9.03 13.63
CA LYS A 331 -4.54 -9.78 13.78
C LYS A 331 -4.35 -11.21 14.27
N LEU A 332 -3.43 -11.44 15.19
CA LEU A 332 -3.25 -12.75 15.83
C LEU A 332 -4.50 -13.17 16.60
N ASP A 333 -5.16 -12.23 17.25
CA ASP A 333 -6.41 -12.34 18.00
C ASP A 333 -7.58 -12.96 17.20
N VAL A 334 -7.57 -12.78 15.89
CA VAL A 334 -8.62 -13.35 15.00
C VAL A 334 -8.55 -14.89 14.94
N LEU A 335 -7.40 -15.47 15.25
CA LEU A 335 -7.19 -16.92 15.28
C LEU A 335 -7.53 -17.57 16.64
N ASP A 336 -7.87 -16.76 17.66
CA ASP A 336 -8.28 -17.27 18.97
C ASP A 336 -9.50 -18.22 18.84
N ASP A 337 -9.63 -19.17 19.76
CA ASP A 337 -10.72 -20.17 19.85
C ASP A 337 -10.82 -21.18 18.68
N LEU A 338 -9.99 -21.11 17.67
CA LEU A 338 -9.93 -22.15 16.65
C LEU A 338 -9.36 -23.44 17.25
N ASP A 339 -9.87 -24.59 16.83
CA ASP A 339 -9.33 -25.90 17.24
C ASP A 339 -7.96 -26.16 16.61
N HIS A 340 -7.82 -25.76 15.35
CA HIS A 340 -6.59 -25.90 14.57
C HIS A 340 -6.36 -24.65 13.75
N VAL A 341 -5.06 -24.29 13.62
CA VAL A 341 -4.58 -23.25 12.73
C VAL A 341 -3.68 -23.90 11.68
N LYS A 342 -3.81 -23.49 10.41
CA LYS A 342 -3.02 -24.06 9.33
C LYS A 342 -2.13 -23.02 8.66
N MET A 343 -0.94 -23.45 8.22
CA MET A 343 -0.02 -22.68 7.40
C MET A 343 0.27 -23.45 6.11
N CYS A 344 0.14 -22.80 4.97
CA CYS A 344 0.58 -23.37 3.69
C CYS A 344 2.12 -23.37 3.64
N ILE A 345 2.69 -24.56 3.41
CA ILE A 345 4.13 -24.80 3.39
C ILE A 345 4.66 -25.21 2.02
N ALA A 346 3.79 -25.54 1.08
CA ALA A 346 4.12 -25.87 -0.29
C ALA A 346 2.85 -25.84 -1.14
N TYR A 347 3.01 -25.91 -2.45
CA TYR A 347 1.91 -26.18 -3.38
C TYR A 347 2.11 -27.49 -4.10
N GLU A 348 1.02 -28.08 -4.57
CA GLU A 348 0.99 -29.13 -5.58
C GLU A 348 0.53 -28.52 -6.91
N LEU A 349 1.28 -28.73 -7.97
CA LEU A 349 0.93 -28.36 -9.34
C LEU A 349 1.19 -29.56 -10.26
N ASP A 350 0.14 -30.07 -10.91
CA ASP A 350 0.21 -31.19 -11.84
C ASP A 350 0.95 -32.40 -11.25
N GLY A 351 0.67 -32.72 -9.97
CA GLY A 351 1.28 -33.82 -9.23
C GLY A 351 2.68 -33.57 -8.65
N ASN A 352 3.26 -32.41 -8.94
CA ASN A 352 4.58 -32.03 -8.43
C ASN A 352 4.44 -31.05 -7.23
N LYS A 353 5.28 -31.28 -6.21
CA LYS A 353 5.40 -30.34 -5.09
C LYS A 353 6.33 -29.21 -5.47
N ILE A 354 5.85 -27.97 -5.31
CA ILE A 354 6.61 -26.73 -5.54
C ILE A 354 6.57 -25.83 -4.31
N ASP A 355 7.56 -24.96 -4.17
CA ASP A 355 7.75 -24.07 -3.02
C ASP A 355 7.71 -22.58 -3.39
N TYR A 356 7.11 -22.25 -4.52
CA TYR A 356 6.87 -20.90 -5.04
C TYR A 356 5.53 -20.83 -5.78
N LEU A 357 4.97 -19.64 -5.95
CA LEU A 357 3.81 -19.44 -6.83
C LEU A 357 4.29 -19.21 -8.26
N PRO A 358 3.82 -20.01 -9.24
CA PRO A 358 4.16 -19.82 -10.66
C PRO A 358 3.76 -18.44 -11.16
N ALA A 359 4.43 -17.94 -12.21
CA ALA A 359 4.10 -16.65 -12.81
C ALA A 359 2.84 -16.71 -13.72
N ALA A 360 2.60 -17.85 -14.36
CA ALA A 360 1.46 -18.04 -15.24
C ALA A 360 0.14 -18.12 -14.45
N VAL A 361 -0.84 -17.28 -14.82
CA VAL A 361 -2.16 -17.24 -14.15
C VAL A 361 -2.86 -18.60 -14.14
N ASP A 362 -2.80 -19.32 -15.25
CA ASP A 362 -3.44 -20.64 -15.35
C ASP A 362 -2.86 -21.64 -14.34
N ASP A 363 -1.55 -21.58 -14.10
CA ASP A 363 -0.89 -22.41 -13.11
C ASP A 363 -1.19 -21.92 -11.68
N GLN A 364 -1.22 -20.60 -11.47
CA GLN A 364 -1.64 -20.02 -10.18
C GLN A 364 -3.05 -20.43 -9.77
N LEU A 365 -3.95 -20.65 -10.73
CA LEU A 365 -5.32 -21.11 -10.48
C LEU A 365 -5.43 -22.63 -10.24
N LYS A 366 -4.43 -23.40 -10.66
CA LYS A 366 -4.39 -24.88 -10.50
C LYS A 366 -3.70 -25.31 -9.22
N VAL A 367 -2.78 -24.49 -8.65
CA VAL A 367 -2.05 -24.90 -7.47
C VAL A 367 -2.97 -25.25 -6.30
N LYS A 368 -2.63 -26.32 -5.61
CA LYS A 368 -3.31 -26.77 -4.39
C LYS A 368 -2.39 -26.60 -3.20
N PRO A 369 -2.84 -25.93 -2.12
CA PRO A 369 -2.01 -25.71 -0.96
C PRO A 369 -1.77 -26.99 -0.16
N ILE A 370 -0.53 -27.22 0.26
CA ILE A 370 -0.13 -28.27 1.20
C ILE A 370 0.07 -27.61 2.55
N TYR A 371 -0.69 -28.07 3.55
CA TYR A 371 -0.72 -27.43 4.87
C TYR A 371 0.08 -28.19 5.92
N LYS A 372 0.72 -27.44 6.83
CA LYS A 372 1.08 -27.87 8.18
C LYS A 372 -0.01 -27.41 9.14
N SER A 373 -0.52 -28.34 9.98
CA SER A 373 -1.55 -28.04 10.97
C SER A 373 -0.91 -27.87 12.35
N PHE A 374 -1.45 -26.94 13.12
CA PHE A 374 -1.05 -26.64 14.48
C PHE A 374 -2.28 -26.71 15.38
N GLU A 375 -2.10 -27.17 16.62
CA GLU A 375 -3.12 -27.04 17.65
C GLU A 375 -3.42 -25.57 17.89
N GLY A 376 -4.70 -25.23 17.92
CA GLY A 376 -5.16 -23.89 18.23
C GLY A 376 -4.97 -23.54 19.72
N TRP A 377 -5.38 -22.36 20.07
CA TRP A 377 -5.36 -21.89 21.46
C TRP A 377 -6.72 -21.36 21.85
N LYS A 378 -7.14 -21.71 23.06
CA LYS A 378 -8.48 -21.39 23.59
C LYS A 378 -8.46 -20.19 24.54
N THR A 379 -7.28 -19.66 24.83
CA THR A 379 -7.09 -18.46 25.63
C THR A 379 -6.96 -17.26 24.70
N SER A 380 -7.71 -16.19 24.96
CA SER A 380 -7.63 -14.98 24.14
C SER A 380 -6.23 -14.38 24.16
N THR A 381 -5.79 -13.95 22.98
CA THR A 381 -4.58 -13.18 22.81
C THR A 381 -4.84 -11.67 22.80
N GLU A 382 -6.13 -11.25 22.78
CA GLU A 382 -6.54 -9.85 22.73
C GLU A 382 -5.95 -9.03 23.87
N GLY A 383 -5.36 -7.90 23.56
CA GLY A 383 -4.76 -6.98 24.54
C GLY A 383 -3.44 -7.43 25.17
N THR A 384 -2.93 -8.60 24.81
CA THR A 384 -1.62 -9.09 25.33
C THR A 384 -0.48 -8.16 24.87
N LYS A 385 0.39 -7.75 25.83
CA LYS A 385 1.47 -6.77 25.60
C LYS A 385 2.87 -7.37 25.67
N ASN A 386 3.01 -8.59 26.17
CA ASN A 386 4.30 -9.26 26.26
C ASN A 386 4.25 -10.63 25.57
N PHE A 387 5.29 -11.00 24.85
CA PHE A 387 5.39 -12.29 24.18
C PHE A 387 5.25 -13.49 25.13
N LYS A 388 5.76 -13.34 26.35
CA LYS A 388 5.70 -14.40 27.38
C LYS A 388 4.29 -14.76 27.78
N ASP A 389 3.36 -13.80 27.75
CA ASP A 389 1.98 -13.92 28.19
C ASP A 389 1.07 -14.53 27.13
N LEU A 390 1.56 -14.74 25.90
CA LEU A 390 0.82 -15.44 24.86
C LEU A 390 0.64 -16.93 25.21
N PRO A 391 -0.47 -17.57 24.79
CA PRO A 391 -0.65 -19.02 24.91
C PRO A 391 0.49 -19.80 24.25
N GLU A 392 0.86 -20.97 24.84
CA GLU A 392 2.00 -21.75 24.32
C GLU A 392 1.82 -22.18 22.86
N ASN A 393 0.60 -22.57 22.46
CA ASN A 393 0.32 -22.93 21.07
C ASN A 393 0.44 -21.72 20.12
N ALA A 394 0.08 -20.51 20.56
CA ALA A 394 0.29 -19.29 19.77
C ALA A 394 1.78 -18.99 19.62
N LYS A 395 2.57 -19.12 20.71
CA LYS A 395 4.04 -18.96 20.66
C LYS A 395 4.68 -20.01 19.74
N LYS A 396 4.21 -21.26 19.78
CA LYS A 396 4.69 -22.32 18.90
C LYS A 396 4.39 -22.02 17.44
N TYR A 397 3.15 -21.59 17.14
CA TYR A 397 2.75 -21.17 15.79
C TYR A 397 3.64 -20.06 15.25
N ILE A 398 3.89 -19.00 16.05
CA ILE A 398 4.73 -17.87 15.66
C ILE A 398 6.18 -18.32 15.37
N ARG A 399 6.77 -19.17 16.23
CA ARG A 399 8.14 -19.69 16.04
C ARG A 399 8.26 -20.52 14.77
N GLU A 400 7.29 -21.39 14.51
CA GLU A 400 7.24 -22.20 13.29
C GLU A 400 7.05 -21.34 12.03
N LEU A 401 6.24 -20.25 12.14
CA LEU A 401 6.07 -19.28 11.08
C LEU A 401 7.41 -18.59 10.78
N GLU A 402 8.10 -18.07 11.80
CA GLU A 402 9.44 -17.46 11.65
C GLU A 402 10.43 -18.40 10.98
N GLN A 403 10.46 -19.66 11.42
CA GLN A 403 11.36 -20.66 10.87
C GLN A 403 11.06 -20.93 9.39
N PHE A 404 9.78 -21.04 9.03
CA PHE A 404 9.38 -21.34 7.66
C PHE A 404 9.63 -20.18 6.70
N ILE A 405 9.29 -18.95 7.11
CA ILE A 405 9.49 -17.76 6.27
C ILE A 405 10.93 -17.20 6.33
N GLU A 406 11.81 -17.79 7.13
CA GLU A 406 13.21 -17.42 7.29
C GLU A 406 13.42 -15.96 7.75
N THR A 407 12.47 -15.41 8.52
CA THR A 407 12.48 -14.00 8.95
C THR A 407 11.84 -13.84 10.32
N LYS A 408 12.39 -12.93 11.13
CA LYS A 408 11.91 -12.69 12.50
C LYS A 408 10.64 -11.84 12.55
N VAL A 409 9.80 -12.13 13.53
CA VAL A 409 8.68 -11.28 13.92
C VAL A 409 9.21 -10.12 14.76
N SER A 410 9.12 -8.89 14.25
CA SER A 410 9.56 -7.67 14.91
C SER A 410 8.51 -7.11 15.87
N SER A 411 7.24 -7.33 15.56
CA SER A 411 6.13 -6.95 16.43
C SER A 411 4.88 -7.80 16.17
N ILE A 412 4.01 -7.89 17.16
CA ILE A 412 2.75 -8.64 17.09
C ILE A 412 1.61 -7.72 17.53
N SER A 413 0.63 -7.53 16.67
CA SER A 413 -0.60 -6.82 17.00
C SER A 413 -1.65 -7.82 17.51
N THR A 414 -2.13 -7.62 18.71
CA THR A 414 -3.07 -8.49 19.42
C THR A 414 -4.47 -7.91 19.52
N SER A 415 -4.72 -6.72 18.99
CA SER A 415 -6.06 -6.11 18.87
C SER A 415 -6.01 -4.94 17.87
N PRO A 416 -7.15 -4.34 17.51
CA PRO A 416 -7.18 -3.10 16.72
C PRO A 416 -6.56 -1.89 17.44
N GLU A 417 -6.51 -1.89 18.78
CA GLU A 417 -6.03 -0.78 19.59
C GLU A 417 -4.51 -0.57 19.43
N ARG A 418 -4.10 0.71 19.34
CA ARG A 418 -2.69 1.09 19.12
C ARG A 418 -1.73 0.48 20.14
N ASN A 419 -2.10 0.52 21.42
CA ASN A 419 -1.25 0.10 22.53
C ASN A 419 -1.18 -1.42 22.71
N ASP A 420 -2.00 -2.18 22.00
CA ASP A 420 -2.02 -3.63 22.07
C ASP A 420 -1.10 -4.23 20.99
N THR A 421 0.19 -3.90 21.16
CA THR A 421 1.26 -4.35 20.28
C THR A 421 2.43 -4.83 21.11
N ILE A 422 2.83 -6.07 20.90
CA ILE A 422 4.06 -6.64 21.46
C ILE A 422 5.20 -6.19 20.57
N LEU A 423 6.09 -5.35 21.05
CA LEU A 423 7.30 -4.92 20.35
C LEU A 423 8.46 -5.85 20.72
N ILE A 424 9.07 -6.52 19.74
CA ILE A 424 10.21 -7.42 19.91
C ILE A 424 11.48 -6.74 19.40
N VAL A 425 11.39 -6.07 18.25
CA VAL A 425 12.49 -5.37 17.59
C VAL A 425 12.04 -3.98 17.18
N ASP A 426 12.79 -2.95 17.56
CA ASP A 426 12.54 -1.58 17.11
C ASP A 426 13.23 -1.35 15.74
N PRO A 427 12.46 -1.14 14.65
CA PRO A 427 13.03 -0.98 13.31
C PRO A 427 13.96 0.22 13.16
N PHE A 428 13.82 1.26 13.97
CA PHE A 428 14.68 2.45 13.91
C PHE A 428 16.00 2.30 14.69
N LYS A 429 16.11 1.29 15.54
CA LYS A 429 17.31 1.06 16.38
C LYS A 429 18.15 -0.13 15.94
N ASN A 430 17.60 -0.99 15.12
CA ASN A 430 18.23 -2.28 14.75
C ASN A 430 19.05 -2.25 13.48
#